data_d4893249eec14d373f0a1c194374e18b
#
_entry.id   d4893249eec14d373f0a1c194374e18b
#
_cell.length_a   1.000
_cell.length_b   1.000
_cell.length_c   1.000
_cell.angle_alpha   90.00
_cell.angle_beta   90.00
_cell.angle_gamma   90.00
#
_symmetry.space_group_name_H-M   'P 1'
#
loop_
_entity.id
_entity.type
_entity.pdbx_description
1 polymer ?
#
loop_
_entity_poly.entity_id
_entity_poly.type
_entity_poly.pdbx_seq_one_letter_code
_entity_poly.pdbx_strand_id
1 'polypeptide(L)'
;MNKFLKWLLAVVGVVVVLVVIAAVVLPMVIDPNDYKQEISTAVLDETGRELTIGGDIQWTVFPSIGLQLTDVSLGNRSGFGDQPMLDIGEAGMSVKLMPLFQRKMEIGEVKLSDVLINLRRNANGQSNWEDLTAARPETEPAPSDSGRGAGSFTVSGIQISNANVIFDDAGEKTELKEFGLQASNIELGRPFDLQGGFSVNLQAQQLAGDVTFGGRVQSEANGDRYGIEGLEISFDGTSGSGAEALALNMDTRANANIDLASDTATLADFVLQLHDLSVSGGLDVTSISGSPEFAGRLTLAEFNPKSLLKALGMEVPVTANDAALTQLQADMSFAGSMNSTNMRDLIVKFDQSTFNGNLKIDGFDTPKLAFDFEVDRLNVDDYLPPTDSGGSDATGAGGT
;
A
#
# COMPACT_ATOMS: atom_id res chain seq x y z
N MET A 1 -56.05 12.50 12.77
CA MET A 1 -54.69 12.98 12.50
C MET A 1 -54.49 14.21 13.40
N ASN A 2 -53.57 14.12 14.39
CA ASN A 2 -53.36 15.15 15.40
C ASN A 2 -52.89 16.48 14.74
N LYS A 3 -53.34 17.62 15.30
CA LYS A 3 -52.94 18.95 14.81
C LYS A 3 -51.42 19.12 14.71
N PHE A 4 -50.67 18.48 15.61
CA PHE A 4 -49.22 18.42 15.63
C PHE A 4 -48.66 17.71 14.37
N LEU A 5 -49.25 16.57 13.97
CA LEU A 5 -48.81 15.82 12.77
C LEU A 5 -49.08 16.61 11.49
N LYS A 6 -50.18 17.36 11.39
CA LYS A 6 -50.46 18.24 10.25
C LYS A 6 -49.47 19.39 10.17
N TRP A 7 -49.13 19.98 11.32
CA TRP A 7 -48.15 21.07 11.39
C TRP A 7 -46.74 20.56 11.04
N LEU A 8 -46.35 19.38 11.55
CA LEU A 8 -45.09 18.73 11.21
C LEU A 8 -44.98 18.43 9.68
N LEU A 9 -46.04 17.87 9.09
CA LEU A 9 -46.11 17.61 7.66
C LEU A 9 -46.05 18.91 6.83
N ALA A 10 -46.65 19.99 7.29
CA ALA A 10 -46.58 21.28 6.63
C ALA A 10 -45.15 21.86 6.68
N VAL A 11 -44.48 21.78 7.82
CA VAL A 11 -43.07 22.22 7.98
C VAL A 11 -42.14 21.39 7.11
N VAL A 12 -42.28 20.06 7.12
CA VAL A 12 -41.52 19.17 6.24
C VAL A 12 -41.78 19.50 4.76
N GLY A 13 -43.04 19.73 4.38
CA GLY A 13 -43.39 20.13 3.02
C GLY A 13 -42.75 21.46 2.59
N VAL A 14 -42.74 22.47 3.49
CA VAL A 14 -42.05 23.74 3.23
C VAL A 14 -40.54 23.55 3.09
N VAL A 15 -39.92 22.73 3.95
CA VAL A 15 -38.48 22.44 3.87
C VAL A 15 -38.14 21.72 2.56
N VAL A 16 -38.93 20.72 2.16
CA VAL A 16 -38.75 20.02 0.89
C VAL A 16 -38.89 21.00 -0.29
N VAL A 17 -39.88 21.88 -0.29
CA VAL A 17 -40.04 22.89 -1.34
C VAL A 17 -38.85 23.86 -1.36
N LEU A 18 -38.33 24.30 -0.23
CA LEU A 18 -37.14 25.16 -0.17
C LEU A 18 -35.88 24.43 -0.70
N VAL A 19 -35.71 23.16 -0.39
CA VAL A 19 -34.60 22.35 -0.91
C VAL A 19 -34.71 22.17 -2.41
N VAL A 20 -35.92 21.90 -2.93
CA VAL A 20 -36.16 21.81 -4.37
C VAL A 20 -35.91 23.15 -5.06
N ILE A 21 -36.34 24.23 -4.48
CA ILE A 21 -36.08 25.59 -5.02
C ILE A 21 -34.56 25.85 -5.01
N ALA A 22 -33.86 25.57 -3.93
CA ALA A 22 -32.41 25.74 -3.86
C ALA A 22 -31.68 24.85 -4.90
N ALA A 23 -32.09 23.59 -5.04
CA ALA A 23 -31.54 22.65 -6.01
C ALA A 23 -31.72 23.09 -7.48
N VAL A 24 -32.78 23.84 -7.75
CA VAL A 24 -33.06 24.37 -9.10
C VAL A 24 -32.44 25.75 -9.32
N VAL A 25 -32.47 26.60 -8.29
CA VAL A 25 -32.02 28.00 -8.41
C VAL A 25 -30.50 28.12 -8.30
N LEU A 26 -29.83 27.30 -7.45
CA LEU A 26 -28.39 27.39 -7.28
C LEU A 26 -27.62 27.16 -8.59
N PRO A 27 -27.90 26.11 -9.38
CA PRO A 27 -27.26 25.89 -10.68
C PRO A 27 -27.63 26.94 -11.73
N MET A 28 -28.77 27.64 -11.58
CA MET A 28 -29.18 28.69 -12.50
C MET A 28 -28.52 30.04 -12.24
N VAL A 29 -28.10 30.28 -10.99
CA VAL A 29 -27.55 31.59 -10.56
C VAL A 29 -26.03 31.55 -10.51
N ILE A 30 -25.44 30.40 -10.21
CA ILE A 30 -23.99 30.22 -10.08
C ILE A 30 -23.54 29.17 -11.10
N ASP A 31 -22.91 29.62 -12.19
CA ASP A 31 -22.23 28.71 -13.10
C ASP A 31 -20.82 28.44 -12.58
N PRO A 32 -20.50 27.20 -12.17
CA PRO A 32 -19.16 26.89 -11.67
C PRO A 32 -18.09 27.00 -12.76
N ASN A 33 -18.47 27.00 -14.03
CA ASN A 33 -17.54 27.15 -15.14
C ASN A 33 -16.95 28.55 -15.24
N ASP A 34 -17.63 29.55 -14.72
CA ASP A 34 -17.11 30.93 -14.64
C ASP A 34 -15.85 31.02 -13.78
N TYR A 35 -15.65 30.09 -12.85
CA TYR A 35 -14.50 30.06 -11.91
C TYR A 35 -13.31 29.24 -12.41
N LYS A 36 -13.39 28.59 -13.58
CA LYS A 36 -12.29 27.78 -14.13
C LYS A 36 -10.96 28.54 -14.19
N GLN A 37 -11.03 29.77 -14.68
CA GLN A 37 -9.84 30.62 -14.84
C GLN A 37 -9.20 31.00 -13.49
N GLU A 38 -10.03 31.31 -12.48
CA GLU A 38 -9.55 31.65 -11.15
C GLU A 38 -8.91 30.44 -10.48
N ILE A 39 -9.52 29.26 -10.62
CA ILE A 39 -8.97 27.99 -10.10
C ILE A 39 -7.63 27.68 -10.76
N SER A 40 -7.53 27.79 -12.09
CA SER A 40 -6.29 27.55 -12.83
C SER A 40 -5.18 28.54 -12.43
N THR A 41 -5.53 29.81 -12.25
CA THR A 41 -4.60 30.84 -11.80
C THR A 41 -4.10 30.56 -10.39
N ALA A 42 -5.00 30.24 -9.46
CA ALA A 42 -4.63 29.92 -8.09
C ALA A 42 -3.69 28.70 -8.00
N VAL A 43 -3.96 27.65 -8.80
CA VAL A 43 -3.07 26.47 -8.87
C VAL A 43 -1.71 26.82 -9.47
N LEU A 44 -1.69 27.64 -10.52
CA LEU A 44 -0.43 28.11 -11.12
C LEU A 44 0.41 28.90 -10.12
N ASP A 45 -0.21 29.81 -9.38
CA ASP A 45 0.46 30.64 -8.37
C ASP A 45 1.00 29.80 -7.21
N GLU A 46 0.26 28.75 -6.82
CA GLU A 46 0.62 27.88 -5.70
C GLU A 46 1.66 26.83 -6.08
N THR A 47 1.55 26.23 -7.27
CA THR A 47 2.36 25.05 -7.66
C THR A 47 3.39 25.36 -8.75
N GLY A 48 3.28 26.51 -9.42
CA GLY A 48 4.08 26.83 -10.61
C GLY A 48 3.70 25.99 -11.84
N ARG A 49 2.51 25.34 -11.83
CA ARG A 49 2.04 24.44 -12.88
C ARG A 49 0.70 24.88 -13.43
N GLU A 50 0.54 24.71 -14.73
CA GLU A 50 -0.72 25.00 -15.40
C GLU A 50 -1.75 23.91 -15.09
N LEU A 51 -2.90 24.31 -14.55
CA LEU A 51 -4.07 23.47 -14.41
C LEU A 51 -5.03 23.75 -15.57
N THR A 52 -5.38 22.73 -16.31
CA THR A 52 -6.39 22.78 -17.36
C THR A 52 -7.62 22.00 -16.94
N ILE A 53 -8.82 22.61 -17.02
CA ILE A 53 -10.11 21.96 -16.80
C ILE A 53 -10.82 21.95 -18.17
N GLY A 54 -10.62 20.85 -18.91
CA GLY A 54 -11.12 20.73 -20.30
C GLY A 54 -12.63 20.50 -20.39
N GLY A 55 -13.18 19.71 -19.46
CA GLY A 55 -14.61 19.44 -19.39
C GLY A 55 -15.36 20.43 -18.53
N ASP A 56 -16.69 20.28 -18.49
CA ASP A 56 -17.56 21.16 -17.70
C ASP A 56 -17.52 20.82 -16.20
N ILE A 57 -17.57 21.85 -15.37
CA ILE A 57 -17.81 21.71 -13.93
C ILE A 57 -19.32 21.66 -13.73
N GLN A 58 -19.82 20.55 -13.20
CA GLN A 58 -21.25 20.31 -13.02
C GLN A 58 -21.65 20.27 -11.58
N TRP A 59 -22.83 20.80 -11.26
CA TRP A 59 -23.44 20.67 -9.95
C TRP A 59 -24.08 19.30 -9.77
N THR A 60 -23.83 18.66 -8.64
CA THR A 60 -24.67 17.59 -8.10
C THR A 60 -25.44 18.13 -6.92
N VAL A 61 -26.78 17.98 -6.91
CA VAL A 61 -27.63 18.68 -5.91
C VAL A 61 -28.44 17.76 -5.01
N PHE A 62 -28.48 16.45 -5.30
CA PHE A 62 -29.21 15.48 -4.48
C PHE A 62 -28.57 14.08 -4.57
N PRO A 63 -28.40 13.36 -3.45
CA PRO A 63 -28.78 13.67 -2.05
C PRO A 63 -27.78 14.59 -1.33
N SER A 64 -26.69 14.98 -1.98
CA SER A 64 -25.66 15.89 -1.48
C SER A 64 -25.43 17.00 -2.49
N ILE A 65 -24.98 18.15 -2.04
CA ILE A 65 -24.49 19.20 -2.94
C ILE A 65 -23.02 18.90 -3.24
N GLY A 66 -22.66 18.87 -4.52
CA GLY A 66 -21.30 18.60 -4.94
C GLY A 66 -20.95 19.25 -6.26
N LEU A 67 -19.68 19.11 -6.60
CA LEU A 67 -19.12 19.48 -7.87
C LEU A 67 -18.49 18.23 -8.50
N GLN A 68 -18.69 18.09 -9.81
CA GLN A 68 -18.05 17.10 -10.65
C GLN A 68 -17.27 17.84 -11.72
N LEU A 69 -16.00 17.52 -11.83
CA LEU A 69 -15.08 18.04 -12.82
C LEU A 69 -14.72 16.90 -13.77
N THR A 70 -14.59 17.23 -15.05
CA THR A 70 -14.12 16.27 -16.06
C THR A 70 -12.93 16.84 -16.81
N ASP A 71 -12.08 15.94 -17.30
CA ASP A 71 -10.88 16.27 -18.10
C ASP A 71 -9.98 17.30 -17.39
N VAL A 72 -9.53 16.97 -16.19
CA VAL A 72 -8.64 17.83 -15.39
C VAL A 72 -7.19 17.39 -15.59
N SER A 73 -6.33 18.31 -16.02
CA SER A 73 -4.91 18.03 -16.29
C SER A 73 -4.02 19.03 -15.57
N LEU A 74 -3.01 18.53 -14.84
CA LEU A 74 -1.96 19.34 -14.21
C LEU A 74 -0.67 19.17 -14.98
N GLY A 75 -0.14 20.26 -15.50
CA GLY A 75 1.12 20.32 -16.24
C GLY A 75 2.30 19.79 -15.42
N ASN A 76 3.39 19.51 -16.12
CA ASN A 76 4.61 19.03 -15.48
C ASN A 76 5.50 20.18 -15.01
N ARG A 77 6.45 19.87 -14.13
CA ARG A 77 7.52 20.79 -13.76
C ARG A 77 8.40 21.08 -14.99
N SER A 78 8.89 22.30 -15.12
CA SER A 78 9.84 22.68 -16.17
C SER A 78 11.06 21.75 -16.18
N GLY A 79 11.39 21.22 -17.38
CA GLY A 79 12.50 20.27 -17.57
C GLY A 79 12.11 18.79 -17.52
N PHE A 80 10.83 18.44 -17.31
CA PHE A 80 10.36 17.06 -17.28
C PHE A 80 9.48 16.67 -18.49
N GLY A 81 9.46 17.50 -19.54
CA GLY A 81 8.73 17.29 -20.79
C GLY A 81 7.31 17.85 -20.76
N ASP A 82 6.62 17.72 -21.91
CA ASP A 82 5.31 18.35 -22.16
C ASP A 82 4.13 17.49 -21.72
N GLN A 83 4.38 16.24 -21.33
CA GLN A 83 3.29 15.39 -20.82
C GLN A 83 2.88 15.86 -19.44
N PRO A 84 1.57 15.96 -19.15
CA PRO A 84 1.11 16.36 -17.83
C PRO A 84 1.61 15.39 -16.75
N MET A 85 1.82 15.91 -15.55
CA MET A 85 2.14 15.10 -14.38
C MET A 85 0.92 14.33 -13.89
N LEU A 86 -0.27 14.93 -14.00
CA LEU A 86 -1.52 14.36 -13.53
C LEU A 86 -2.62 14.63 -14.55
N ASP A 87 -3.33 13.58 -14.94
CA ASP A 87 -4.58 13.65 -15.68
C ASP A 87 -5.68 12.95 -14.89
N ILE A 88 -6.86 13.54 -14.82
CA ILE A 88 -8.03 12.99 -14.14
C ILE A 88 -9.22 13.07 -15.12
N GLY A 89 -9.75 11.92 -15.48
CA GLY A 89 -10.94 11.86 -16.33
C GLY A 89 -12.17 12.42 -15.64
N GLU A 90 -12.38 12.04 -14.37
CA GLU A 90 -13.49 12.53 -13.55
C GLU A 90 -13.04 12.70 -12.10
N ALA A 91 -13.33 13.87 -11.52
CA ALA A 91 -13.17 14.17 -10.10
C ALA A 91 -14.49 14.71 -9.54
N GLY A 92 -14.98 14.08 -8.47
CA GLY A 92 -16.21 14.49 -7.80
C GLY A 92 -16.01 14.66 -6.30
N MET A 93 -16.57 15.72 -5.74
CA MET A 93 -16.64 15.92 -4.31
C MET A 93 -18.01 16.46 -3.92
N SER A 94 -18.56 15.97 -2.82
CA SER A 94 -19.86 16.39 -2.35
C SER A 94 -19.85 16.74 -0.87
N VAL A 95 -20.87 17.51 -0.42
CA VAL A 95 -21.12 17.85 0.98
C VAL A 95 -22.55 17.43 1.31
N LYS A 96 -22.74 16.78 2.45
CA LYS A 96 -24.06 16.32 2.88
C LYS A 96 -24.95 17.50 3.28
N LEU A 97 -26.16 17.53 2.73
CA LEU A 97 -27.12 18.60 2.98
C LEU A 97 -27.64 18.64 4.42
N MET A 98 -27.99 17.48 4.99
CA MET A 98 -28.60 17.42 6.32
C MET A 98 -27.71 17.96 7.45
N PRO A 99 -26.41 17.63 7.51
CA PRO A 99 -25.49 18.24 8.48
C PRO A 99 -25.34 19.74 8.33
N LEU A 100 -25.41 20.28 7.11
CA LEU A 100 -25.34 21.74 6.87
C LEU A 100 -26.43 22.49 7.56
N PHE A 101 -27.66 21.97 7.64
CA PHE A 101 -28.75 22.59 8.43
C PHE A 101 -28.44 22.62 9.92
N GLN A 102 -27.57 21.75 10.41
CA GLN A 102 -27.07 21.69 11.79
C GLN A 102 -25.77 22.49 11.97
N ARG A 103 -25.32 23.25 10.95
CA ARG A 103 -24.03 23.95 10.89
C ARG A 103 -22.82 23.07 11.04
N LYS A 104 -22.94 21.81 10.61
CA LYS A 104 -21.85 20.86 10.51
C LYS A 104 -21.49 20.68 9.04
N MET A 105 -20.18 20.76 8.72
CA MET A 105 -19.70 20.46 7.38
C MET A 105 -19.24 19.01 7.35
N GLU A 106 -19.99 18.16 6.69
CA GLU A 106 -19.61 16.77 6.43
C GLU A 106 -19.33 16.62 4.94
N ILE A 107 -18.07 16.32 4.61
CA ILE A 107 -17.70 15.95 3.23
C ILE A 107 -18.42 14.64 2.92
N GLY A 108 -19.07 14.59 1.78
CA GLY A 108 -19.69 13.37 1.28
C GLY A 108 -18.63 12.39 0.75
N GLU A 109 -18.92 11.82 -0.38
CA GLU A 109 -17.99 10.92 -1.07
C GLU A 109 -17.06 11.74 -1.97
N VAL A 110 -15.76 11.39 -1.94
CA VAL A 110 -14.76 11.86 -2.89
C VAL A 110 -14.57 10.77 -3.93
N LYS A 111 -14.78 11.09 -5.21
CA LYS A 111 -14.66 10.16 -6.34
C LYS A 111 -13.57 10.64 -7.28
N LEU A 112 -12.71 9.72 -7.69
CA LEU A 112 -11.71 9.93 -8.72
C LEU A 112 -11.76 8.76 -9.70
N SER A 113 -11.86 9.04 -10.99
CA SER A 113 -11.89 8.02 -12.03
C SER A 113 -10.95 8.38 -13.17
N ASP A 114 -10.37 7.36 -13.78
CA ASP A 114 -9.48 7.49 -14.93
C ASP A 114 -8.32 8.45 -14.65
N VAL A 115 -7.59 8.16 -13.56
CA VAL A 115 -6.47 8.99 -13.11
C VAL A 115 -5.18 8.45 -13.71
N LEU A 116 -4.38 9.33 -14.32
CA LEU A 116 -3.03 9.02 -14.77
C LEU A 116 -2.03 9.91 -14.05
N ILE A 117 -1.07 9.32 -13.35
CA ILE A 117 0.01 10.02 -12.65
C ILE A 117 1.34 9.66 -13.30
N ASN A 118 2.03 10.65 -13.85
CA ASN A 118 3.36 10.50 -14.45
C ASN A 118 4.42 11.02 -13.48
N LEU A 119 5.02 10.12 -12.72
CA LEU A 119 6.15 10.41 -11.83
C LEU A 119 7.45 10.18 -12.58
N ARG A 120 8.34 11.18 -12.56
CA ARG A 120 9.63 11.10 -13.26
C ARG A 120 10.75 11.55 -12.37
N ARG A 121 11.85 10.79 -12.38
CA ARG A 121 13.14 11.18 -11.85
C ARG A 121 14.14 11.25 -12.98
N ASN A 122 14.86 12.37 -13.09
CA ASN A 122 15.86 12.53 -14.13
C ASN A 122 17.22 11.93 -13.70
N ALA A 123 18.16 11.85 -14.63
CA ALA A 123 19.50 11.32 -14.38
C ALA A 123 20.32 12.07 -13.31
N ASN A 124 19.89 13.28 -12.92
CA ASN A 124 20.50 14.06 -11.84
C ASN A 124 19.85 13.76 -10.47
N GLY A 125 18.92 12.82 -10.39
CA GLY A 125 18.21 12.45 -9.17
C GLY A 125 17.07 13.39 -8.79
N GLN A 126 16.77 14.43 -9.59
CA GLN A 126 15.66 15.33 -9.34
C GLN A 126 14.33 14.69 -9.77
N SER A 127 13.28 14.90 -8.99
CA SER A 127 11.94 14.39 -9.30
C SER A 127 10.97 15.51 -9.68
N ASN A 128 9.98 15.16 -10.50
CA ASN A 128 8.97 16.11 -10.93
C ASN A 128 7.91 16.44 -9.86
N TRP A 129 7.94 15.82 -8.69
CA TRP A 129 7.03 16.06 -7.56
C TRP A 129 7.70 16.66 -6.32
N GLU A 130 9.02 16.80 -6.31
CA GLU A 130 9.83 17.20 -5.15
C GLU A 130 9.39 18.56 -4.57
N ASP A 131 9.07 19.50 -5.46
CA ASP A 131 8.59 20.83 -5.11
C ASP A 131 7.19 20.84 -4.46
N LEU A 132 6.35 19.85 -4.75
CA LEU A 132 5.02 19.71 -4.15
C LEU A 132 5.07 19.13 -2.73
N THR A 133 6.12 18.37 -2.41
CA THR A 133 6.32 17.72 -1.11
C THR A 133 7.28 18.49 -0.19
N ALA A 134 8.04 19.42 -0.72
CA ALA A 134 8.91 20.29 0.08
C ALA A 134 8.05 21.15 1.04
N ALA A 135 8.23 20.94 2.34
CA ALA A 135 7.61 21.80 3.33
C ALA A 135 7.97 23.25 3.03
N ARG A 136 6.97 24.09 2.72
CA ARG A 136 7.21 25.54 2.62
C ARG A 136 7.77 26.00 3.95
N PRO A 137 8.82 26.88 3.95
CA PRO A 137 9.14 27.61 5.18
C PRO A 137 7.87 28.31 5.64
N GLU A 138 7.46 28.09 6.87
CA GLU A 138 6.34 28.80 7.50
C GLU A 138 6.59 30.32 7.42
N THR A 139 6.15 30.97 6.35
CA THR A 139 6.08 32.40 6.22
C THR A 139 4.72 32.81 6.75
N GLU A 140 4.71 33.24 8.01
CA GLU A 140 3.63 33.71 8.85
C GLU A 140 2.64 32.63 9.35
N PRO A 141 2.50 32.51 10.68
CA PRO A 141 1.41 31.72 11.24
C PRO A 141 0.09 32.34 10.78
N ALA A 142 -0.72 31.53 10.09
CA ALA A 142 -2.13 31.88 9.91
C ALA A 142 -2.69 32.31 11.26
N PRO A 143 -3.50 33.40 11.35
CA PRO A 143 -4.03 33.85 12.62
C PRO A 143 -4.69 32.66 13.30
N SER A 144 -4.09 32.24 14.40
CA SER A 144 -4.65 31.23 15.29
C SER A 144 -5.94 31.81 15.88
N ASP A 145 -7.04 31.60 15.19
CA ASP A 145 -8.38 31.80 15.75
C ASP A 145 -8.61 30.64 16.75
N SER A 146 -7.91 30.81 17.89
CA SER A 146 -8.02 29.94 19.06
C SER A 146 -9.40 30.13 19.68
N GLY A 147 -10.40 29.48 19.11
CA GLY A 147 -11.75 29.56 19.65
C GLY A 147 -12.84 28.78 18.92
N ARG A 148 -12.57 28.25 17.73
CA ARG A 148 -13.48 27.31 17.08
C ARG A 148 -12.78 25.96 17.05
N GLY A 149 -13.29 25.03 17.86
CA GLY A 149 -12.87 23.64 17.81
C GLY A 149 -12.77 23.21 16.35
N ALA A 150 -11.67 22.58 15.97
CA ALA A 150 -11.49 21.99 14.66
C ALA A 150 -12.74 21.15 14.39
N GLY A 151 -13.64 21.67 13.54
CA GLY A 151 -14.86 20.96 13.19
C GLY A 151 -14.40 19.62 12.66
N SER A 152 -14.87 18.54 13.27
CA SER A 152 -14.54 17.20 12.82
C SER A 152 -14.91 17.09 11.35
N PHE A 153 -13.89 17.15 10.48
CA PHE A 153 -14.09 16.88 9.06
C PHE A 153 -14.35 15.39 8.96
N THR A 154 -15.59 15.04 8.66
CA THR A 154 -15.97 13.66 8.38
C THR A 154 -16.07 13.50 6.88
N VAL A 155 -15.30 12.58 6.30
CA VAL A 155 -15.41 12.19 4.89
C VAL A 155 -16.24 10.92 4.85
N SER A 156 -17.36 10.92 4.15
CA SER A 156 -18.26 9.76 4.13
C SER A 156 -17.74 8.58 3.34
N GLY A 157 -16.86 8.84 2.38
CA GLY A 157 -16.26 7.79 1.59
C GLY A 157 -15.24 8.33 0.60
N ILE A 158 -14.38 7.43 0.16
CA ILE A 158 -13.42 7.64 -0.92
C ILE A 158 -13.61 6.51 -1.93
N GLN A 159 -13.73 6.86 -3.18
CA GLN A 159 -13.77 5.93 -4.29
C GLN A 159 -12.75 6.38 -5.35
N ILE A 160 -11.76 5.53 -5.61
CA ILE A 160 -10.81 5.71 -6.71
C ILE A 160 -11.00 4.52 -7.65
N SER A 161 -11.11 4.77 -8.93
CA SER A 161 -11.25 3.73 -9.94
C SER A 161 -10.36 4.02 -11.14
N ASN A 162 -9.75 2.97 -11.68
CA ASN A 162 -8.91 3.03 -12.87
C ASN A 162 -7.81 4.09 -12.78
N ALA A 163 -7.09 4.15 -11.64
CA ALA A 163 -5.94 5.02 -11.50
C ALA A 163 -4.66 4.30 -11.95
N ASN A 164 -3.85 4.98 -12.77
CA ASN A 164 -2.60 4.45 -13.30
C ASN A 164 -1.46 5.34 -12.86
N VAL A 165 -0.37 4.74 -12.39
CA VAL A 165 0.85 5.45 -12.00
C VAL A 165 1.99 4.92 -12.84
N ILE A 166 2.66 5.81 -13.56
CA ILE A 166 3.88 5.51 -14.30
C ILE A 166 5.03 6.18 -13.56
N PHE A 167 5.95 5.38 -13.07
CA PHE A 167 7.19 5.87 -12.48
C PHE A 167 8.36 5.62 -13.44
N ASP A 168 8.97 6.71 -13.93
CA ASP A 168 10.12 6.68 -14.83
C ASP A 168 11.36 7.16 -14.05
N ASP A 169 12.24 6.25 -13.69
CA ASP A 169 13.51 6.54 -13.00
C ASP A 169 14.67 6.50 -14.00
N ALA A 170 15.00 7.65 -14.56
CA ALA A 170 16.07 7.81 -15.52
C ALA A 170 15.98 6.88 -16.75
N GLY A 171 14.76 6.51 -17.15
CA GLY A 171 14.46 5.62 -18.29
C GLY A 171 14.01 4.22 -17.91
N GLU A 172 14.16 3.82 -16.65
CA GLU A 172 13.57 2.58 -16.14
C GLU A 172 12.12 2.85 -15.68
N LYS A 173 11.17 2.14 -16.29
CA LYS A 173 9.75 2.36 -16.06
C LYS A 173 9.12 1.26 -15.22
N THR A 174 8.43 1.67 -14.18
CA THR A 174 7.54 0.83 -13.40
C THR A 174 6.11 1.35 -13.57
N GLU A 175 5.17 0.47 -13.84
CA GLU A 175 3.76 0.82 -14.06
C GLU A 175 2.89 0.09 -13.04
N LEU A 176 2.09 0.86 -12.31
CA LEU A 176 0.97 0.38 -11.52
C LEU A 176 -0.29 0.76 -12.29
N LYS A 177 -1.14 -0.21 -12.59
CA LYS A 177 -2.34 -0.02 -13.40
C LYS A 177 -3.60 -0.38 -12.63
N GLU A 178 -4.69 0.22 -13.08
CA GLU A 178 -6.03 -0.12 -12.61
C GLU A 178 -6.18 -0.02 -11.08
N PHE A 179 -5.40 0.89 -10.44
CA PHE A 179 -5.54 1.09 -9.00
C PHE A 179 -6.96 1.52 -8.68
N GLY A 180 -7.59 0.73 -7.83
CA GLY A 180 -8.90 0.99 -7.24
C GLY A 180 -8.81 1.05 -5.73
N LEU A 181 -9.56 1.95 -5.12
CA LEU A 181 -9.71 2.07 -3.68
C LEU A 181 -11.15 2.42 -3.34
N GLN A 182 -11.73 1.71 -2.41
CA GLN A 182 -13.05 2.00 -1.88
C GLN A 182 -13.01 1.97 -0.36
N ALA A 183 -13.44 3.07 0.24
CA ALA A 183 -13.71 3.16 1.66
C ALA A 183 -15.02 3.92 1.88
N SER A 184 -15.87 3.41 2.75
CA SER A 184 -17.21 3.97 2.99
C SER A 184 -17.43 4.17 4.47
N ASN A 185 -18.24 5.19 4.83
CA ASN A 185 -18.57 5.52 6.21
C ASN A 185 -17.34 5.86 7.08
N ILE A 186 -16.41 6.61 6.50
CA ILE A 186 -15.20 7.04 7.18
C ILE A 186 -15.58 8.06 8.27
N GLU A 187 -15.45 7.64 9.52
CA GLU A 187 -15.74 8.48 10.70
C GLU A 187 -14.73 8.14 11.80
N LEU A 188 -14.05 9.15 12.35
CA LEU A 188 -13.15 8.94 13.48
C LEU A 188 -13.91 8.36 14.68
N GLY A 189 -13.34 7.36 15.30
CA GLY A 189 -13.93 6.62 16.41
C GLY A 189 -14.93 5.54 15.99
N ARG A 190 -15.10 5.29 14.70
CA ARG A 190 -15.92 4.20 14.18
C ARG A 190 -15.16 3.35 13.16
N PRO A 191 -15.34 2.02 13.21
CA PRO A 191 -14.76 1.14 12.19
C PRO A 191 -15.40 1.36 10.82
N PHE A 192 -14.58 1.27 9.76
CA PHE A 192 -15.05 1.23 8.38
C PHE A 192 -14.25 0.22 7.56
N ASP A 193 -14.85 -0.29 6.49
CA ASP A 193 -14.20 -1.24 5.62
C ASP A 193 -13.44 -0.50 4.51
N LEU A 194 -12.21 -0.95 4.25
CA LEU A 194 -11.33 -0.51 3.18
C LEU A 194 -11.06 -1.69 2.26
N GLN A 195 -11.17 -1.49 0.96
CA GLN A 195 -10.79 -2.48 -0.04
C GLN A 195 -10.22 -1.80 -1.28
N GLY A 196 -9.33 -2.51 -1.96
CA GLY A 196 -8.72 -2.00 -3.17
C GLY A 196 -7.90 -3.04 -3.89
N GLY A 197 -7.27 -2.63 -4.97
CA GLY A 197 -6.37 -3.48 -5.74
C GLY A 197 -5.71 -2.71 -6.86
N PHE A 198 -4.74 -3.33 -7.49
CA PHE A 198 -4.02 -2.80 -8.65
C PHE A 198 -3.31 -3.92 -9.40
N SER A 199 -3.04 -3.69 -10.68
CA SER A 199 -2.21 -4.56 -11.49
C SER A 199 -0.78 -4.01 -11.53
N VAL A 200 0.20 -4.90 -11.43
CA VAL A 200 1.63 -4.58 -11.47
C VAL A 200 2.30 -5.32 -12.63
N ASN A 201 3.23 -4.64 -13.29
CA ASN A 201 4.10 -5.24 -14.30
C ASN A 201 5.54 -4.76 -14.09
N LEU A 202 6.36 -5.61 -13.49
CA LEU A 202 7.77 -5.37 -13.19
C LEU A 202 8.62 -6.10 -14.23
N GLN A 203 8.88 -5.43 -15.35
CA GLN A 203 9.56 -6.03 -16.50
C GLN A 203 10.97 -6.55 -16.16
N ALA A 204 11.74 -5.82 -15.33
CA ALA A 204 13.08 -6.21 -14.91
C ALA A 204 13.09 -7.51 -14.08
N GLN A 205 12.03 -7.74 -13.29
CA GLN A 205 11.84 -8.95 -12.47
C GLN A 205 11.03 -10.04 -13.19
N GLN A 206 10.51 -9.73 -14.38
CA GLN A 206 9.61 -10.60 -15.14
C GLN A 206 8.39 -11.03 -14.30
N LEU A 207 7.85 -10.10 -13.50
CA LEU A 207 6.72 -10.30 -12.61
C LEU A 207 5.53 -9.48 -13.06
N ALA A 208 4.38 -10.11 -13.27
CA ALA A 208 3.14 -9.44 -13.59
C ALA A 208 1.96 -10.11 -12.88
N GLY A 209 1.00 -9.33 -12.43
CA GLY A 209 -0.18 -9.86 -11.75
C GLY A 209 -1.00 -8.77 -11.08
N ASP A 210 -2.04 -9.23 -10.37
CA ASP A 210 -2.99 -8.38 -9.68
C ASP A 210 -2.79 -8.49 -8.18
N VAL A 211 -2.76 -7.35 -7.51
CA VAL A 211 -2.76 -7.24 -6.05
C VAL A 211 -4.15 -6.81 -5.63
N THR A 212 -4.73 -7.51 -4.69
CA THR A 212 -5.94 -7.07 -3.98
C THR A 212 -5.62 -6.90 -2.50
N PHE A 213 -6.26 -5.95 -1.87
CA PHE A 213 -6.11 -5.74 -0.43
C PHE A 213 -7.42 -5.29 0.19
N GLY A 214 -7.60 -5.62 1.47
CA GLY A 214 -8.77 -5.21 2.23
C GLY A 214 -8.56 -5.37 3.72
N GLY A 215 -9.47 -4.77 4.48
CA GLY A 215 -9.46 -4.88 5.94
C GLY A 215 -10.43 -3.89 6.58
N ARG A 216 -10.62 -4.04 7.87
CA ARG A 216 -11.46 -3.17 8.68
C ARG A 216 -10.59 -2.17 9.42
N VAL A 217 -10.66 -0.92 9.02
CA VAL A 217 -9.93 0.19 9.65
C VAL A 217 -10.66 0.63 10.90
N GLN A 218 -9.91 0.81 11.99
CA GLN A 218 -10.40 1.33 13.26
C GLN A 218 -9.57 2.55 13.65
N SER A 219 -10.21 3.52 14.28
CA SER A 219 -9.52 4.70 14.83
C SER A 219 -10.19 5.12 16.13
N GLU A 220 -9.44 5.67 17.07
CA GLU A 220 -10.01 6.36 18.21
C GLU A 220 -10.46 7.78 17.84
N ALA A 221 -11.46 8.30 18.55
CA ALA A 221 -12.04 9.61 18.26
C ALA A 221 -11.06 10.78 18.50
N ASN A 222 -10.05 10.58 19.35
CA ASN A 222 -8.96 11.54 19.61
C ASN A 222 -7.85 11.50 18.54
N GLY A 223 -7.86 10.48 17.65
CA GLY A 223 -6.85 10.34 16.61
C GLY A 223 -5.50 9.80 17.08
N ASP A 224 -5.40 9.29 18.31
CA ASP A 224 -4.13 8.77 18.84
C ASP A 224 -3.87 7.32 18.47
N ARG A 225 -4.92 6.54 18.18
CA ARG A 225 -4.80 5.12 17.84
C ARG A 225 -5.50 4.79 16.54
N TYR A 226 -4.80 4.04 15.69
CA TYR A 226 -5.29 3.52 14.43
C TYR A 226 -5.01 2.02 14.35
N GLY A 227 -5.92 1.28 13.75
CA GLY A 227 -5.75 -0.14 13.52
C GLY A 227 -6.38 -0.59 12.21
N ILE A 228 -5.91 -1.72 11.72
CA ILE A 228 -6.56 -2.47 10.66
C ILE A 228 -6.70 -3.91 11.11
N GLU A 229 -7.94 -4.37 11.22
CA GLU A 229 -8.30 -5.72 11.60
C GLU A 229 -8.60 -6.52 10.34
N GLY A 230 -8.13 -7.77 10.30
CA GLY A 230 -8.33 -8.64 9.14
C GLY A 230 -7.73 -8.05 7.86
N LEU A 231 -6.55 -7.41 7.94
CA LEU A 231 -5.81 -7.03 6.73
C LEU A 231 -5.54 -8.28 5.92
N GLU A 232 -6.02 -8.30 4.70
CA GLU A 232 -5.74 -9.32 3.70
C GLU A 232 -5.08 -8.65 2.49
N ILE A 233 -3.99 -9.24 2.00
CA ILE A 233 -3.31 -8.82 0.78
C ILE A 233 -3.06 -10.09 -0.03
N SER A 234 -3.60 -10.14 -1.25
CA SER A 234 -3.38 -11.25 -2.17
C SER A 234 -2.70 -10.76 -3.45
N PHE A 235 -1.75 -11.53 -3.92
CA PHE A 235 -1.14 -11.35 -5.23
C PHE A 235 -1.43 -12.59 -6.08
N ASP A 236 -1.97 -12.37 -7.27
CA ASP A 236 -2.31 -13.41 -8.25
C ASP A 236 -1.64 -13.05 -9.57
N GLY A 237 -0.63 -13.80 -9.96
CA GLY A 237 0.15 -13.38 -11.10
C GLY A 237 1.06 -14.46 -11.66
N THR A 238 2.09 -14.01 -12.38
CA THR A 238 3.07 -14.88 -13.01
C THR A 238 4.48 -14.34 -12.82
N SER A 239 5.43 -15.26 -12.70
CA SER A 239 6.87 -15.00 -12.75
C SER A 239 7.47 -15.63 -14.00
N GLY A 240 8.37 -14.93 -14.69
CA GLY A 240 8.94 -15.36 -15.96
C GLY A 240 8.24 -14.74 -17.17
N SER A 241 8.67 -15.08 -18.38
CA SER A 241 8.18 -14.51 -19.62
C SER A 241 7.76 -15.55 -20.65
N GLY A 242 6.75 -15.21 -21.46
CA GLY A 242 6.28 -16.06 -22.56
C GLY A 242 5.62 -17.36 -22.10
N ALA A 243 5.91 -18.46 -22.82
CA ALA A 243 5.34 -19.77 -22.55
C ALA A 243 5.91 -20.48 -21.30
N GLU A 244 6.96 -19.93 -20.73
CA GLU A 244 7.63 -20.45 -19.51
C GLU A 244 7.22 -19.69 -18.25
N ALA A 245 6.29 -18.74 -18.36
CA ALA A 245 5.78 -18.03 -17.20
C ALA A 245 5.06 -18.99 -16.24
N LEU A 246 5.41 -18.89 -14.97
CA LEU A 246 4.87 -19.73 -13.90
C LEU A 246 3.88 -18.95 -13.06
N ALA A 247 2.79 -19.58 -12.66
CA ALA A 247 1.82 -18.97 -11.75
C ALA A 247 2.47 -18.70 -10.38
N LEU A 248 2.22 -17.53 -9.85
CA LEU A 248 2.72 -17.07 -8.55
C LEU A 248 1.55 -16.48 -7.76
N ASN A 249 1.12 -17.20 -6.73
CA ASN A 249 0.05 -16.77 -5.84
C ASN A 249 0.61 -16.59 -4.44
N MET A 250 0.35 -15.42 -3.86
CA MET A 250 0.77 -15.08 -2.50
C MET A 250 -0.41 -14.48 -1.73
N ASP A 251 -0.65 -14.98 -0.54
CA ASP A 251 -1.63 -14.44 0.38
C ASP A 251 -0.98 -14.00 1.69
N THR A 252 -1.38 -12.85 2.18
CA THR A 252 -0.92 -12.32 3.46
C THR A 252 -2.11 -11.88 4.29
N ARG A 253 -2.10 -12.22 5.58
CA ARG A 253 -3.07 -11.76 6.58
C ARG A 253 -2.37 -11.24 7.80
N ALA A 254 -2.94 -10.20 8.41
CA ALA A 254 -2.44 -9.63 9.65
C ALA A 254 -3.49 -8.76 10.35
N ASN A 255 -3.23 -8.45 11.62
CA ASN A 255 -3.85 -7.34 12.33
C ASN A 255 -2.76 -6.32 12.67
N ALA A 256 -2.93 -5.07 12.29
CA ALA A 256 -1.96 -4.01 12.55
C ALA A 256 -2.57 -2.91 13.42
N ASN A 257 -1.79 -2.40 14.38
CA ASN A 257 -2.19 -1.27 15.20
C ASN A 257 -1.02 -0.31 15.38
N ILE A 258 -1.34 0.98 15.42
CA ILE A 258 -0.41 2.07 15.71
C ILE A 258 -1.03 2.91 16.83
N ASP A 259 -0.29 3.13 17.90
CA ASP A 259 -0.65 3.99 19.02
C ASP A 259 0.39 5.12 19.10
N LEU A 260 -0.04 6.31 18.65
CA LEU A 260 0.80 7.50 18.60
C LEU A 260 1.07 8.08 20.00
N ALA A 261 0.15 7.86 20.95
CA ALA A 261 0.32 8.33 22.33
C ALA A 261 1.37 7.53 23.10
N SER A 262 1.45 6.23 22.88
CA SER A 262 2.48 5.35 23.46
C SER A 262 3.70 5.17 22.56
N ASP A 263 3.68 5.76 21.35
CA ASP A 263 4.78 5.67 20.37
C ASP A 263 5.12 4.22 19.99
N THR A 264 4.07 3.39 19.78
CA THR A 264 4.18 1.96 19.50
C THR A 264 3.39 1.53 18.27
N ALA A 265 3.85 0.44 17.63
CA ALA A 265 3.10 -0.26 16.60
C ALA A 265 3.17 -1.77 16.83
N THR A 266 2.12 -2.48 16.45
CA THR A 266 2.06 -3.95 16.54
C THR A 266 1.55 -4.54 15.23
N LEU A 267 2.12 -5.67 14.83
CA LEU A 267 1.61 -6.54 13.76
C LEU A 267 1.36 -7.91 14.41
N ALA A 268 0.09 -8.28 14.52
CA ALA A 268 -0.30 -9.54 15.13
C ALA A 268 -0.93 -10.47 14.08
N ASP A 269 -0.95 -11.76 14.41
CA ASP A 269 -1.58 -12.80 13.58
C ASP A 269 -1.11 -12.78 12.12
N PHE A 270 0.14 -12.34 11.91
CA PHE A 270 0.75 -12.34 10.58
C PHE A 270 0.86 -13.74 10.03
N VAL A 271 0.36 -13.95 8.83
CA VAL A 271 0.53 -15.17 8.05
C VAL A 271 0.78 -14.78 6.61
N LEU A 272 1.87 -15.29 6.04
CA LEU A 272 2.18 -15.21 4.62
C LEU A 272 2.18 -16.62 4.05
N GLN A 273 1.49 -16.82 2.93
CA GLN A 273 1.46 -18.07 2.17
C GLN A 273 1.96 -17.82 0.75
N LEU A 274 2.86 -18.64 0.28
CA LEU A 274 3.42 -18.64 -1.08
C LEU A 274 3.64 -20.09 -1.50
N HIS A 275 2.78 -20.64 -2.34
CA HIS A 275 2.72 -22.07 -2.62
C HIS A 275 2.61 -22.91 -1.33
N ASP A 276 3.58 -23.79 -1.08
CA ASP A 276 3.67 -24.61 0.14
C ASP A 276 4.45 -23.92 1.29
N LEU A 277 5.06 -22.76 1.03
CA LEU A 277 5.68 -21.93 2.06
C LEU A 277 4.63 -21.21 2.89
N SER A 278 4.71 -21.38 4.21
CA SER A 278 3.87 -20.63 5.16
C SER A 278 4.73 -20.03 6.26
N VAL A 279 4.68 -18.70 6.39
CA VAL A 279 5.36 -17.95 7.45
C VAL A 279 4.29 -17.32 8.34
N SER A 280 4.40 -17.50 9.65
CA SER A 280 3.50 -16.87 10.61
C SER A 280 4.26 -16.19 11.74
N GLY A 281 3.63 -15.23 12.42
CA GLY A 281 4.27 -14.56 13.54
C GLY A 281 3.64 -13.25 13.93
N GLY A 282 4.47 -12.41 14.56
CA GLY A 282 4.09 -11.07 14.98
C GLY A 282 5.31 -10.21 15.27
N LEU A 283 5.06 -8.91 15.30
CA LEU A 283 6.06 -7.87 15.47
C LEU A 283 5.51 -6.77 16.38
N ASP A 284 6.28 -6.39 17.38
CA ASP A 284 6.07 -5.21 18.20
C ASP A 284 7.18 -4.20 17.90
N VAL A 285 6.79 -2.93 17.74
CA VAL A 285 7.71 -1.82 17.50
C VAL A 285 7.48 -0.76 18.56
N THR A 286 8.55 -0.24 19.13
CA THR A 286 8.53 0.90 20.06
C THR A 286 9.34 2.05 19.51
N SER A 287 9.10 3.27 20.02
CA SER A 287 9.79 4.49 19.58
C SER A 287 9.70 4.74 18.06
N ILE A 288 8.48 4.55 17.49
CA ILE A 288 8.23 4.68 16.05
C ILE A 288 8.54 6.06 15.49
N SER A 289 8.42 7.12 16.31
CA SER A 289 8.70 8.51 15.93
C SER A 289 10.18 8.90 15.99
N GLY A 290 11.02 8.08 16.62
CA GLY A 290 12.42 8.41 16.90
C GLY A 290 13.41 7.36 16.39
N SER A 291 13.86 6.49 17.28
CA SER A 291 14.77 5.39 16.98
C SER A 291 14.01 4.06 17.16
N PRO A 292 13.35 3.55 16.14
CA PRO A 292 12.53 2.36 16.27
C PRO A 292 13.31 1.14 16.75
N GLU A 293 12.76 0.49 17.76
CA GLU A 293 13.18 -0.83 18.23
C GLU A 293 12.06 -1.82 17.95
N PHE A 294 12.42 -2.99 17.48
CA PHE A 294 11.45 -4.04 17.15
C PHE A 294 11.77 -5.35 17.87
N ALA A 295 10.74 -6.10 18.19
CA ALA A 295 10.85 -7.45 18.70
C ALA A 295 9.68 -8.29 18.16
N GLY A 296 9.91 -9.59 17.98
CA GLY A 296 8.87 -10.47 17.46
C GLY A 296 9.27 -11.93 17.45
N ARG A 297 8.36 -12.74 16.91
CA ARG A 297 8.57 -14.15 16.65
C ARG A 297 8.11 -14.47 15.23
N LEU A 298 8.86 -15.33 14.54
CA LEU A 298 8.49 -15.90 13.25
C LEU A 298 8.58 -17.43 13.32
N THR A 299 7.61 -18.07 12.71
CA THR A 299 7.55 -19.51 12.48
C THR A 299 7.42 -19.75 11.00
N LEU A 300 8.34 -20.49 10.45
CA LEU A 300 8.31 -21.04 9.11
C LEU A 300 7.80 -22.48 9.21
N ALA A 301 6.61 -22.75 8.70
CA ALA A 301 6.07 -24.11 8.66
C ALA A 301 6.95 -25.00 7.74
N GLU A 302 6.89 -26.31 7.97
CA GLU A 302 7.62 -27.25 7.12
C GLU A 302 7.16 -27.17 5.66
N PHE A 303 8.10 -27.01 4.74
CA PHE A 303 7.86 -26.99 3.31
C PHE A 303 9.00 -27.66 2.56
N ASN A 304 8.81 -27.90 1.25
CA ASN A 304 9.81 -28.48 0.38
C ASN A 304 10.54 -27.41 -0.43
N PRO A 305 11.82 -27.06 -0.11
CA PRO A 305 12.58 -26.06 -0.85
C PRO A 305 12.72 -26.34 -2.35
N LYS A 306 12.93 -27.61 -2.76
CA LYS A 306 13.01 -27.97 -4.19
C LYS A 306 11.69 -27.70 -4.92
N SER A 307 10.54 -27.99 -4.28
CA SER A 307 9.22 -27.73 -4.83
C SER A 307 8.98 -26.23 -5.00
N LEU A 308 9.34 -25.43 -4.01
CA LEU A 308 9.22 -24.00 -4.05
C LEU A 308 10.11 -23.38 -5.14
N LEU A 309 11.40 -23.76 -5.21
CA LEU A 309 12.31 -23.28 -6.27
C LEU A 309 11.75 -23.60 -7.66
N LYS A 310 11.25 -24.82 -7.86
CA LYS A 310 10.62 -25.20 -9.13
C LYS A 310 9.38 -24.38 -9.44
N ALA A 311 8.53 -24.12 -8.44
CA ALA A 311 7.33 -23.31 -8.59
C ALA A 311 7.65 -21.84 -8.92
N LEU A 312 8.80 -21.34 -8.45
CA LEU A 312 9.29 -19.99 -8.74
C LEU A 312 10.10 -19.90 -10.05
N GLY A 313 10.25 -21.01 -10.80
CA GLY A 313 11.06 -21.02 -12.01
C GLY A 313 12.56 -20.91 -11.78
N MET A 314 12.99 -21.14 -10.54
CA MET A 314 14.40 -21.09 -10.19
C MET A 314 15.08 -22.44 -10.46
N GLU A 315 16.37 -22.41 -10.75
CA GLU A 315 17.15 -23.63 -10.93
C GLU A 315 17.21 -24.44 -9.63
N VAL A 316 16.80 -25.71 -9.71
CA VAL A 316 16.83 -26.62 -8.57
C VAL A 316 18.21 -27.23 -8.46
N PRO A 317 18.94 -27.06 -7.32
CA PRO A 317 20.27 -27.70 -7.17
C PRO A 317 20.20 -29.19 -7.30
N VAL A 318 21.13 -29.75 -8.10
CA VAL A 318 21.32 -31.22 -8.21
C VAL A 318 22.17 -31.67 -7.03
N THR A 319 21.64 -32.58 -6.24
CA THR A 319 22.25 -33.07 -5.00
C THR A 319 22.58 -34.59 -5.15
N ALA A 320 23.62 -35.05 -4.48
CA ALA A 320 24.00 -36.47 -4.47
C ALA A 320 22.93 -37.38 -3.85
N ASN A 321 22.15 -36.81 -2.91
CA ASN A 321 20.99 -37.47 -2.31
C ASN A 321 19.71 -36.76 -2.77
N ASP A 322 18.81 -37.49 -3.44
CA ASP A 322 17.53 -36.95 -3.91
C ASP A 322 16.63 -36.42 -2.76
N ALA A 323 16.80 -36.94 -1.54
CA ALA A 323 16.06 -36.53 -0.36
C ALA A 323 16.63 -35.24 0.26
N ALA A 324 17.79 -34.73 -0.17
CA ALA A 324 18.32 -33.46 0.31
C ALA A 324 17.51 -32.27 -0.23
N LEU A 325 17.41 -31.18 0.53
CA LEU A 325 16.63 -29.97 0.21
C LEU A 325 15.13 -30.24 0.04
N THR A 326 14.58 -31.18 0.81
CA THR A 326 13.14 -31.54 0.69
C THR A 326 12.31 -31.11 1.89
N GLN A 327 12.95 -30.80 3.03
CA GLN A 327 12.26 -30.37 4.25
C GLN A 327 13.00 -29.22 4.90
N LEU A 328 12.31 -28.10 5.08
CA LEU A 328 12.80 -26.94 5.84
C LEU A 328 11.67 -26.39 6.71
N GLN A 329 11.96 -26.23 8.01
CA GLN A 329 11.13 -25.45 8.93
C GLN A 329 12.02 -24.64 9.84
N ALA A 330 11.49 -23.53 10.39
CA ALA A 330 12.22 -22.71 11.35
C ALA A 330 11.30 -22.03 12.36
N ASP A 331 11.80 -21.87 13.57
CA ASP A 331 11.23 -21.02 14.61
C ASP A 331 12.30 -20.08 15.12
N MET A 332 11.95 -18.81 15.30
CA MET A 332 12.88 -17.82 15.83
C MET A 332 12.17 -16.70 16.58
N SER A 333 12.82 -16.21 17.64
CA SER A 333 12.53 -14.91 18.26
C SER A 333 13.58 -13.91 17.79
N PHE A 334 13.17 -12.69 17.48
CA PHE A 334 14.09 -11.65 17.04
C PHE A 334 13.83 -10.34 17.78
N ALA A 335 14.88 -9.55 17.96
CA ALA A 335 14.79 -8.18 18.46
C ALA A 335 15.91 -7.34 17.83
N GLY A 336 15.66 -6.07 17.62
CA GLY A 336 16.66 -5.21 17.00
C GLY A 336 16.25 -3.77 16.85
N SER A 337 16.96 -3.08 15.99
CA SER A 337 16.76 -1.68 15.62
C SER A 337 16.99 -1.51 14.11
N MET A 338 16.97 -0.28 13.63
CA MET A 338 17.23 0.01 12.21
C MET A 338 18.62 -0.43 11.73
N ASN A 339 19.57 -0.67 12.63
CA ASN A 339 20.95 -1.00 12.29
C ASN A 339 21.41 -2.39 12.74
N SER A 340 20.64 -3.09 13.56
CA SER A 340 21.05 -4.40 14.08
C SER A 340 19.85 -5.29 14.37
N THR A 341 20.03 -6.60 14.22
CA THR A 341 19.06 -7.59 14.68
C THR A 341 19.76 -8.73 15.40
N ASN A 342 19.08 -9.26 16.40
CA ASN A 342 19.50 -10.39 17.21
C ASN A 342 18.39 -11.45 17.16
N MET A 343 18.66 -12.55 16.51
CA MET A 343 17.79 -13.73 16.42
C MET A 343 18.19 -14.68 17.55
N ARG A 344 17.24 -15.06 18.38
CA ARG A 344 17.41 -15.95 19.53
C ARG A 344 16.48 -17.14 19.41
N ASP A 345 16.82 -18.18 20.12
CA ASP A 345 16.02 -19.41 20.14
C ASP A 345 15.75 -19.90 18.71
N LEU A 346 16.72 -19.68 17.81
CA LEU A 346 16.61 -20.11 16.43
C LEU A 346 16.71 -21.63 16.35
N ILE A 347 15.62 -22.25 15.93
CA ILE A 347 15.55 -23.69 15.68
C ILE A 347 15.28 -23.86 14.19
N VAL A 348 16.22 -24.42 13.44
CA VAL A 348 16.04 -24.74 12.02
C VAL A 348 16.13 -26.24 11.85
N LYS A 349 15.08 -26.85 11.35
CA LYS A 349 15.12 -28.24 10.91
C LYS A 349 15.26 -28.24 9.39
N PHE A 350 16.33 -28.83 8.95
CA PHE A 350 16.69 -28.91 7.55
C PHE A 350 16.97 -30.34 7.17
N ASP A 351 16.07 -30.97 6.46
CA ASP A 351 16.05 -32.42 6.19
C ASP A 351 16.17 -33.22 7.51
N GLN A 352 17.31 -33.93 7.67
CA GLN A 352 17.56 -34.72 8.87
C GLN A 352 18.34 -33.99 9.97
N SER A 353 18.73 -32.74 9.71
CA SER A 353 19.57 -31.92 10.60
C SER A 353 18.75 -30.94 11.40
N THR A 354 19.09 -30.76 12.68
CA THR A 354 18.50 -29.69 13.51
C THR A 354 19.63 -28.75 13.96
N PHE A 355 19.48 -27.49 13.62
CA PHE A 355 20.34 -26.40 14.05
C PHE A 355 19.64 -25.64 15.16
N ASN A 356 20.30 -25.49 16.33
CA ASN A 356 19.82 -24.68 17.42
C ASN A 356 20.85 -23.59 17.70
N GLY A 357 20.41 -22.34 17.85
CA GLY A 357 21.39 -21.31 18.11
C GLY A 357 20.87 -19.90 18.07
N ASN A 358 21.81 -18.99 17.91
CA ASN A 358 21.57 -17.56 17.84
C ASN A 358 22.35 -16.95 16.67
N LEU A 359 21.78 -15.88 16.08
CA LEU A 359 22.43 -15.12 15.02
C LEU A 359 22.28 -13.63 15.33
N LYS A 360 23.37 -12.90 15.33
CA LYS A 360 23.39 -11.44 15.44
C LYS A 360 23.92 -10.83 14.15
N ILE A 361 23.25 -9.80 13.68
CA ILE A 361 23.63 -8.99 12.53
C ILE A 361 23.79 -7.57 12.98
N ASP A 362 24.98 -6.98 12.85
CA ASP A 362 25.29 -5.58 13.11
C ASP A 362 25.67 -4.88 11.81
N GLY A 363 24.96 -3.80 11.45
CA GLY A 363 25.12 -3.02 10.23
C GLY A 363 24.53 -3.72 9.02
N PHE A 364 23.47 -3.16 8.41
CA PHE A 364 22.86 -3.78 7.22
C PHE A 364 23.59 -3.40 5.93
N ASP A 365 24.27 -2.26 5.87
CA ASP A 365 25.07 -1.85 4.69
C ASP A 365 26.38 -2.67 4.56
N THR A 366 27.01 -2.95 5.69
CA THR A 366 28.23 -3.78 5.80
C THR A 366 28.07 -4.76 6.95
N PRO A 367 27.34 -5.87 6.73
CA PRO A 367 26.91 -6.72 7.83
C PRO A 367 28.06 -7.45 8.51
N LYS A 368 28.11 -7.33 9.85
CA LYS A 368 28.93 -8.15 10.72
C LYS A 368 28.06 -9.22 11.32
N LEU A 369 28.38 -10.46 11.04
CA LEU A 369 27.65 -11.64 11.51
C LEU A 369 28.37 -12.26 12.73
N ALA A 370 27.63 -12.50 13.78
CA ALA A 370 28.06 -13.32 14.91
C ALA A 370 27.01 -14.40 15.12
N PHE A 371 27.42 -15.65 15.17
CA PHE A 371 26.52 -16.79 15.32
C PHE A 371 27.08 -17.83 16.28
N ASP A 372 26.17 -18.56 16.90
CA ASP A 372 26.47 -19.70 17.75
C ASP A 372 25.42 -20.77 17.46
N PHE A 373 25.83 -21.89 16.87
CA PHE A 373 24.93 -22.95 16.47
C PHE A 373 25.43 -24.32 16.96
N GLU A 374 24.50 -25.08 17.51
CA GLU A 374 24.64 -26.52 17.73
C GLU A 374 23.90 -27.27 16.64
N VAL A 375 24.53 -28.30 16.06
CA VAL A 375 23.95 -29.15 15.03
C VAL A 375 23.97 -30.59 15.53
N ASP A 376 22.81 -31.26 15.50
CA ASP A 376 22.71 -32.65 15.96
C ASP A 376 23.42 -33.64 15.02
N ARG A 377 23.28 -33.43 13.75
CA ARG A 377 23.93 -34.22 12.67
C ARG A 377 23.93 -33.41 11.37
N LEU A 378 24.91 -33.59 10.56
CA LEU A 378 24.98 -33.02 9.20
C LEU A 378 25.81 -33.93 8.30
N ASN A 379 25.20 -34.44 7.25
CA ASN A 379 25.93 -35.11 6.17
C ASN A 379 26.08 -34.16 4.99
N VAL A 380 27.21 -33.51 4.88
CA VAL A 380 27.49 -32.51 3.83
C VAL A 380 27.50 -33.16 2.44
N ASP A 381 27.90 -34.42 2.32
CA ASP A 381 27.98 -35.11 1.02
C ASP A 381 26.61 -35.25 0.35
N ASP A 382 25.51 -35.31 1.11
CA ASP A 382 24.17 -35.38 0.58
C ASP A 382 23.78 -34.16 -0.24
N TYR A 383 24.40 -33.02 0.05
CA TYR A 383 24.09 -31.71 -0.57
C TYR A 383 25.06 -31.33 -1.72
N LEU A 384 26.17 -32.07 -1.85
CA LEU A 384 27.12 -31.84 -2.93
C LEU A 384 26.54 -32.36 -4.25
N PRO A 385 26.96 -31.81 -5.41
CA PRO A 385 26.64 -32.40 -6.69
C PRO A 385 27.11 -33.86 -6.78
N PRO A 386 26.38 -34.74 -7.49
CA PRO A 386 26.85 -36.11 -7.73
C PRO A 386 28.25 -36.08 -8.33
N THR A 387 29.21 -36.81 -7.72
CA THR A 387 30.50 -36.99 -8.33
C THR A 387 30.32 -38.00 -9.48
N ASP A 388 30.54 -37.54 -10.71
CA ASP A 388 30.70 -38.45 -11.84
C ASP A 388 31.86 -39.41 -11.53
N SER A 389 31.53 -40.61 -11.10
CA SER A 389 32.47 -41.73 -11.08
C SER A 389 32.70 -42.19 -12.51
N GLY A 390 33.23 -41.26 -13.32
CA GLY A 390 33.81 -41.61 -14.62
C GLY A 390 35.02 -42.48 -14.37
N GLY A 391 34.81 -43.78 -14.44
CA GLY A 391 35.87 -44.76 -14.39
C GLY A 391 36.93 -44.47 -15.42
N SER A 392 38.08 -44.02 -14.97
CA SER A 392 39.31 -44.22 -15.71
C SER A 392 39.78 -45.64 -15.42
N ASP A 393 39.29 -46.61 -16.18
CA ASP A 393 40.00 -47.85 -16.42
C ASP A 393 41.39 -47.53 -17.05
N ALA A 394 42.36 -47.31 -16.18
CA ALA A 394 43.75 -47.33 -16.55
C ALA A 394 44.09 -48.80 -16.83
N THR A 395 43.75 -49.27 -18.01
CA THR A 395 44.35 -50.51 -18.57
C THR A 395 45.87 -50.32 -18.64
N GLY A 396 46.56 -50.87 -17.66
CA GLY A 396 47.98 -51.06 -17.70
C GLY A 396 48.34 -51.94 -18.90
N ALA A 397 48.94 -51.32 -19.91
CA ALA A 397 49.69 -52.06 -20.93
C ALA A 397 51.10 -52.35 -20.39
N GLY A 398 51.29 -53.52 -19.88
CA GLY A 398 52.63 -54.07 -19.75
C GLY A 398 53.19 -54.37 -21.15
N GLY A 399 54.34 -53.80 -21.48
CA GLY A 399 55.14 -54.10 -22.65
C GLY A 399 56.51 -54.63 -22.23
N THR A 400 56.77 -55.77 -22.68
CA THR A 400 58.07 -56.49 -22.66
C THR A 400 59.20 -55.68 -23.24
#